data_124dd14f2403a8fe7c8143bbdde17332
#
_entry.id   124dd14f2403a8fe7c8143bbdde17332
#
_cell.length_a   1.000
_cell.length_b   1.000
_cell.length_c   1.000
_cell.angle_alpha   90.00
_cell.angle_beta   90.00
_cell.angle_gamma   90.00
#
_symmetry.space_group_name_H-M   'P 1'
#
loop_
_entity.id
_entity.type
_entity.pdbx_description
1 polymer ?
#
loop_
_entity_poly.entity_id
_entity_poly.type
_entity_poly.pdbx_seq_one_letter_code
_entity_poly.pdbx_strand_id
1 'polypeptide(L)'
;MSAKISKDYDVIIVGCGIAGSLVGAILSNMERKNVLILEASPQIGGRATSFRGESIRDADEFSRTLAQSAHSWISDRTEPDLPTLIKKKMLNGYVLEAGGRGAWYTNRGRVSQALALFNKASIFYSNKGFVWYDHDWKPYTVGRREKYGWMSDKDYAEMVKVHKQKFQVHTIADAEKLDHITLKDWVEGITESELAQEFHYAMGTFQTIINDPALNAAGENLKVFLQVQETGVHITNGSWGFAGAPGHRFITEGFAAAVKEAESDIVTNARVKEVIIKNGRANGVVAEINGKTVDIKSTVVVCTIPPKVLLKILPESLLPADFVRLAQNIIHTSMVAGQFGMTKPLSDFCELEVDTRSFYHTSMLIPESEGLFRGNVPLDIVSMSTMAPTTAPEGKHLAGMASSILAEEAHDKKKVDIVIDRMLKFADAAFPGWRESLGFMLFTVGDTCILWRHPEDEWVDVKCPTIEGLYFAGDTYGKRLNEGGIEGAVHSGFICAGAITGKDYLQLLPPVFR
;
A
#
# COMPACT_ATOMS: atom_id res chain seq x y z
N MET A 1 12.65 -14.40 24.70
CA MET A 1 12.03 -15.58 25.34
C MET A 1 11.22 -16.30 24.28
N SER A 2 11.45 -17.59 24.06
CA SER A 2 10.62 -18.40 23.15
C SER A 2 9.22 -18.50 23.77
N ALA A 3 8.20 -17.94 23.13
CA ALA A 3 6.82 -18.09 23.57
C ALA A 3 6.51 -19.60 23.62
N LYS A 4 6.02 -20.08 24.76
CA LYS A 4 5.60 -21.47 24.92
C LYS A 4 4.23 -21.59 24.23
N ILE A 5 4.26 -21.99 22.96
CA ILE A 5 3.04 -22.14 22.17
C ILE A 5 2.11 -23.13 22.85
N SER A 6 0.89 -22.71 23.16
CA SER A 6 -0.19 -23.60 23.58
C SER A 6 -0.53 -24.55 22.45
N LYS A 7 -1.10 -25.72 22.76
CA LYS A 7 -1.55 -26.63 21.70
C LYS A 7 -2.94 -26.29 21.15
N ASP A 8 -3.70 -25.48 21.88
CA ASP A 8 -5.08 -25.14 21.54
C ASP A 8 -5.28 -23.61 21.67
N TYR A 9 -5.81 -23.02 20.61
CA TYR A 9 -6.20 -21.61 20.52
C TYR A 9 -7.66 -21.51 20.02
N ASP A 10 -8.36 -20.45 20.42
CA ASP A 10 -9.69 -20.18 19.88
C ASP A 10 -9.60 -19.80 18.40
N VAL A 11 -8.57 -19.01 18.05
CA VAL A 11 -8.35 -18.53 16.69
C VAL A 11 -6.86 -18.56 16.33
N ILE A 12 -6.54 -19.07 15.16
CA ILE A 12 -5.22 -18.95 14.55
C ILE A 12 -5.29 -17.99 13.36
N ILE A 13 -4.38 -17.02 13.31
CA ILE A 13 -4.27 -16.05 12.21
C ILE A 13 -2.94 -16.30 11.49
N VAL A 14 -3.02 -16.48 10.16
CA VAL A 14 -1.86 -16.70 9.27
C VAL A 14 -1.49 -15.36 8.62
N GLY A 15 -0.37 -14.79 9.05
CA GLY A 15 0.14 -13.49 8.63
C GLY A 15 -0.13 -12.37 9.65
N CYS A 16 0.91 -11.58 9.93
CA CYS A 16 0.87 -10.42 10.83
C CYS A 16 1.10 -9.11 10.06
N GLY A 17 0.37 -8.93 8.96
CA GLY A 17 0.17 -7.65 8.30
C GLY A 17 -0.93 -6.84 8.98
N ILE A 18 -1.35 -5.73 8.36
CA ILE A 18 -2.39 -4.83 8.92
C ILE A 18 -3.68 -5.58 9.21
N ALA A 19 -4.22 -6.32 8.24
CA ALA A 19 -5.48 -7.04 8.43
C ALA A 19 -5.39 -8.10 9.54
N GLY A 20 -4.34 -8.94 9.53
CA GLY A 20 -4.18 -9.99 10.51
C GLY A 20 -3.98 -9.47 11.94
N SER A 21 -3.18 -8.43 12.10
CA SER A 21 -2.98 -7.80 13.41
C SER A 21 -4.26 -7.11 13.93
N LEU A 22 -5.05 -6.48 13.04
CA LEU A 22 -6.34 -5.87 13.42
C LEU A 22 -7.37 -6.94 13.82
N VAL A 23 -7.54 -8.00 13.02
CA VAL A 23 -8.44 -9.12 13.38
C VAL A 23 -8.04 -9.70 14.72
N GLY A 24 -6.73 -9.91 14.93
CA GLY A 24 -6.21 -10.37 16.22
C GLY A 24 -6.55 -9.42 17.37
N ALA A 25 -6.36 -8.12 17.18
CA ALA A 25 -6.67 -7.11 18.19
C ALA A 25 -8.17 -7.07 18.52
N ILE A 26 -9.06 -7.14 17.54
CA ILE A 26 -10.51 -7.18 17.77
C ILE A 26 -10.88 -8.44 18.57
N LEU A 27 -10.45 -9.61 18.09
CA LEU A 27 -10.85 -10.88 18.70
C LEU A 27 -10.27 -11.07 20.11
N SER A 28 -9.03 -10.62 20.36
CA SER A 28 -8.42 -10.76 21.69
C SER A 28 -8.93 -9.71 22.69
N ASN A 29 -9.05 -8.43 22.29
CA ASN A 29 -9.43 -7.36 23.24
C ASN A 29 -10.95 -7.26 23.41
N MET A 30 -11.73 -7.29 22.33
CA MET A 30 -13.17 -7.05 22.41
C MET A 30 -13.94 -8.35 22.67
N GLU A 31 -13.44 -9.48 22.17
CA GLU A 31 -14.10 -10.79 22.29
C GLU A 31 -13.43 -11.74 23.27
N ARG A 32 -12.30 -11.33 23.86
CA ARG A 32 -11.53 -12.11 24.85
C ARG A 32 -11.19 -13.53 24.38
N LYS A 33 -10.93 -13.68 23.07
CA LYS A 33 -10.48 -14.93 22.46
C LYS A 33 -8.99 -15.12 22.71
N ASN A 34 -8.58 -16.38 22.92
CA ASN A 34 -7.16 -16.75 22.91
C ASN A 34 -6.69 -16.84 21.45
N VAL A 35 -5.93 -15.87 20.99
CA VAL A 35 -5.49 -15.71 19.59
C VAL A 35 -4.02 -16.03 19.43
N LEU A 36 -3.68 -16.79 18.38
CA LEU A 36 -2.31 -16.95 17.92
C LEU A 36 -2.15 -16.35 16.54
N ILE A 37 -1.20 -15.43 16.36
CA ILE A 37 -0.80 -14.92 15.06
C ILE A 37 0.56 -15.53 14.69
N LEU A 38 0.62 -16.17 13.50
CA LEU A 38 1.83 -16.78 12.94
C LEU A 38 2.33 -15.94 11.76
N GLU A 39 3.54 -15.39 11.90
CA GLU A 39 4.19 -14.58 10.86
C GLU A 39 5.43 -15.30 10.32
N ALA A 40 5.49 -15.48 9.01
CA ALA A 40 6.60 -16.19 8.35
C ALA A 40 7.91 -15.41 8.36
N SER A 41 7.83 -14.08 8.33
CA SER A 41 8.97 -13.15 8.36
C SER A 41 9.53 -13.01 9.80
N PRO A 42 10.80 -12.62 9.95
CA PRO A 42 11.37 -12.28 11.26
C PRO A 42 10.74 -11.04 11.90
N GLN A 43 10.03 -10.21 11.13
CA GLN A 43 9.32 -9.03 11.65
C GLN A 43 7.89 -8.96 11.12
N ILE A 44 7.03 -8.32 11.93
CA ILE A 44 5.64 -8.04 11.58
C ILE A 44 5.54 -6.84 10.63
N GLY A 45 4.40 -6.70 9.93
CA GLY A 45 4.12 -5.53 9.08
C GLY A 45 3.58 -5.89 7.70
N GLY A 46 3.95 -7.05 7.16
CA GLY A 46 3.57 -7.43 5.81
C GLY A 46 4.09 -6.40 4.79
N ARG A 47 3.29 -6.06 3.78
CA ARG A 47 3.64 -5.08 2.73
C ARG A 47 3.81 -3.63 3.25
N ALA A 48 3.25 -3.31 4.41
CA ALA A 48 3.42 -2.02 5.08
C ALA A 48 4.58 -2.02 6.08
N THR A 49 5.53 -2.94 5.94
CA THR A 49 6.69 -2.99 6.84
C THR A 49 7.71 -1.90 6.52
N SER A 50 8.41 -1.44 7.54
CA SER A 50 9.48 -0.45 7.46
C SER A 50 10.68 -0.95 8.24
N PHE A 51 11.88 -0.49 7.89
CA PHE A 51 13.12 -0.90 8.50
C PHE A 51 13.89 0.31 9.04
N ARG A 52 14.43 0.20 10.23
CA ARG A 52 15.47 1.11 10.68
C ARG A 52 16.79 0.68 10.06
N GLY A 53 17.51 1.60 9.42
CA GLY A 53 18.74 1.27 8.71
C GLY A 53 19.78 0.55 9.58
N GLU A 54 19.87 0.88 10.86
CA GLU A 54 20.78 0.20 11.81
C GLU A 54 20.37 -1.24 12.14
N SER A 55 19.13 -1.64 11.84
CA SER A 55 18.67 -3.03 11.99
C SER A 55 19.05 -3.92 10.81
N ILE A 56 19.45 -3.35 9.69
CA ILE A 56 19.87 -4.05 8.48
C ILE A 56 21.36 -4.40 8.63
N ARG A 57 21.64 -5.64 9.03
CA ARG A 57 23.00 -6.08 9.35
C ARG A 57 23.61 -7.06 8.35
N ASP A 58 22.76 -7.70 7.58
CA ASP A 58 23.11 -8.71 6.59
C ASP A 58 22.27 -8.54 5.33
N ALA A 59 22.91 -8.56 4.15
CA ALA A 59 22.24 -8.30 2.88
C ALA A 59 21.28 -9.43 2.47
N ASP A 60 21.67 -10.68 2.72
CA ASP A 60 20.86 -11.84 2.36
C ASP A 60 19.66 -11.97 3.29
N GLU A 61 19.83 -11.70 4.59
CA GLU A 61 18.74 -11.69 5.56
C GLU A 61 17.73 -10.58 5.21
N PHE A 62 18.22 -9.38 4.88
CA PHE A 62 17.35 -8.28 4.49
C PHE A 62 16.59 -8.58 3.20
N SER A 63 17.26 -9.11 2.17
CA SER A 63 16.61 -9.50 0.92
C SER A 63 15.55 -10.58 1.13
N ARG A 64 15.84 -11.60 1.95
CA ARG A 64 14.84 -12.62 2.31
C ARG A 64 13.65 -12.03 3.06
N THR A 65 13.91 -11.12 3.99
CA THR A 65 12.84 -10.48 4.76
C THR A 65 11.93 -9.65 3.85
N LEU A 66 12.49 -8.86 2.93
CA LEU A 66 11.71 -8.11 1.93
C LEU A 66 10.85 -9.05 1.06
N ALA A 67 11.44 -10.13 0.55
CA ALA A 67 10.73 -11.09 -0.28
C ALA A 67 9.58 -11.79 0.49
N GLN A 68 9.78 -12.09 1.76
CA GLN A 68 8.80 -12.79 2.58
C GLN A 68 7.65 -11.89 3.07
N SER A 69 7.97 -10.66 3.48
CA SER A 69 6.99 -9.75 4.08
C SER A 69 6.30 -8.87 3.04
N ALA A 70 7.07 -8.29 2.13
CA ALA A 70 6.59 -7.26 1.21
C ALA A 70 6.49 -7.73 -0.25
N HIS A 71 6.86 -8.97 -0.55
CA HIS A 71 6.96 -9.47 -1.93
C HIS A 71 7.80 -8.54 -2.82
N SER A 72 8.91 -8.06 -2.28
CA SER A 72 9.79 -7.10 -2.91
C SER A 72 11.23 -7.59 -2.89
N TRP A 73 12.05 -7.04 -3.78
CA TRP A 73 13.48 -7.33 -3.88
C TRP A 73 14.29 -6.06 -4.11
N ILE A 74 15.58 -6.15 -3.82
CA ILE A 74 16.52 -5.06 -4.06
C ILE A 74 16.99 -5.12 -5.52
N SER A 75 16.90 -3.98 -6.24
CA SER A 75 17.49 -3.87 -7.56
C SER A 75 19.01 -3.71 -7.48
N ASP A 76 19.74 -4.28 -8.45
CA ASP A 76 21.18 -4.11 -8.61
C ASP A 76 21.60 -2.69 -9.05
N ARG A 77 20.62 -1.81 -9.36
CA ARG A 77 20.81 -0.37 -9.54
C ARG A 77 20.97 0.39 -8.21
N THR A 78 21.03 -0.32 -7.07
CA THR A 78 21.34 0.26 -5.75
C THR A 78 22.80 0.68 -5.68
N GLU A 79 23.07 1.93 -5.27
CA GLU A 79 24.41 2.53 -5.22
C GLU A 79 24.67 3.26 -3.89
N PRO A 80 25.80 2.94 -3.22
CA PRO A 80 26.62 1.73 -3.42
C PRO A 80 25.81 0.45 -3.27
N ASP A 81 26.34 -0.69 -3.70
CA ASP A 81 25.68 -1.98 -3.51
C ASP A 81 25.28 -2.24 -2.04
N LEU A 82 24.26 -3.04 -1.81
CA LEU A 82 23.71 -3.28 -0.48
C LEU A 82 24.74 -3.78 0.56
N PRO A 83 25.64 -4.73 0.27
CA PRO A 83 26.71 -5.11 1.19
C PRO A 83 27.62 -3.94 1.59
N THR A 84 27.93 -3.05 0.65
CA THR A 84 28.73 -1.84 0.91
C THR A 84 27.97 -0.84 1.79
N LEU A 85 26.69 -0.61 1.51
CA LEU A 85 25.83 0.25 2.34
C LEU A 85 25.81 -0.21 3.80
N ILE A 86 25.66 -1.51 4.01
CA ILE A 86 25.65 -2.12 5.35
C ILE A 86 27.03 -2.00 6.02
N LYS A 87 28.10 -2.42 5.33
CA LYS A 87 29.46 -2.38 5.86
C LYS A 87 29.89 -0.97 6.27
N LYS A 88 29.55 0.04 5.48
CA LYS A 88 29.86 1.44 5.74
C LYS A 88 28.83 2.12 6.66
N LYS A 89 27.79 1.41 7.12
CA LYS A 89 26.72 1.92 7.99
C LYS A 89 25.99 3.14 7.39
N MET A 90 25.88 3.21 6.07
CA MET A 90 25.31 4.36 5.37
C MET A 90 23.79 4.47 5.56
N LEU A 91 23.14 3.36 5.90
CA LEU A 91 21.70 3.30 6.17
C LEU A 91 21.32 3.70 7.61
N ASN A 92 22.29 3.79 8.52
CA ASN A 92 22.03 4.02 9.93
C ASN A 92 21.29 5.35 10.17
N GLY A 93 20.24 5.29 11.02
CA GLY A 93 19.39 6.44 11.35
C GLY A 93 18.32 6.76 10.32
N TYR A 94 18.32 6.11 9.15
CA TYR A 94 17.23 6.23 8.18
C TYR A 94 16.12 5.25 8.45
N VAL A 95 14.88 5.64 8.11
CA VAL A 95 13.71 4.77 8.08
C VAL A 95 13.39 4.43 6.63
N LEU A 96 13.56 3.17 6.28
CA LEU A 96 13.36 2.66 4.92
C LEU A 96 12.03 1.94 4.83
N GLU A 97 11.21 2.31 3.85
CA GLU A 97 9.92 1.69 3.59
C GLU A 97 10.08 0.52 2.61
N ALA A 98 9.47 -0.63 2.91
CA ALA A 98 9.54 -1.80 2.03
C ALA A 98 8.63 -1.68 0.81
N GLY A 99 7.54 -0.93 0.94
CA GLY A 99 6.47 -0.82 -0.06
C GLY A 99 5.90 0.59 -0.15
N GLY A 100 4.58 0.70 -0.10
CA GLY A 100 3.86 1.96 -0.18
C GLY A 100 4.29 2.97 0.87
N ARG A 101 4.37 4.25 0.48
CA ARG A 101 4.94 5.30 1.30
C ARG A 101 3.93 6.26 1.90
N GLY A 102 2.67 6.11 1.58
CA GLY A 102 1.63 7.01 2.03
C GLY A 102 0.36 6.30 2.49
N ALA A 103 -0.39 6.99 3.32
CA ALA A 103 -1.72 6.57 3.73
C ALA A 103 -2.75 7.63 3.33
N TRP A 104 -3.86 7.20 2.76
CA TRP A 104 -4.98 8.06 2.46
C TRP A 104 -5.62 8.59 3.75
N TYR A 105 -6.19 9.77 3.66
CA TYR A 105 -6.94 10.43 4.73
C TYR A 105 -6.15 10.72 6.01
N THR A 106 -4.85 10.42 6.06
CA THR A 106 -3.94 10.75 7.16
C THR A 106 -4.50 10.38 8.55
N ASN A 107 -4.50 11.32 9.50
CA ASN A 107 -5.02 11.12 10.84
C ASN A 107 -6.57 11.08 10.90
N ARG A 108 -7.26 11.19 9.79
CA ARG A 108 -8.73 11.09 9.68
C ARG A 108 -9.19 9.78 9.03
N GLY A 109 -8.26 8.99 8.47
CA GLY A 109 -8.55 7.74 7.78
C GLY A 109 -9.00 6.62 8.71
N ARG A 110 -9.51 5.57 8.09
CA ARG A 110 -9.97 4.35 8.79
C ARG A 110 -8.86 3.73 9.63
N VAL A 111 -7.62 3.76 9.15
CA VAL A 111 -6.44 3.29 9.88
C VAL A 111 -6.31 3.99 11.24
N SER A 112 -6.37 5.33 11.23
CA SER A 112 -6.21 6.13 12.45
C SER A 112 -7.38 5.92 13.41
N GLN A 113 -8.60 5.81 12.88
CA GLN A 113 -9.78 5.52 13.68
C GLN A 113 -9.71 4.11 14.29
N ALA A 114 -9.26 3.11 13.53
CA ALA A 114 -9.09 1.75 14.03
C ALA A 114 -8.02 1.67 15.14
N LEU A 115 -6.89 2.35 15.00
CA LEU A 115 -5.87 2.42 16.05
C LEU A 115 -6.41 3.07 17.32
N ALA A 116 -7.22 4.12 17.18
CA ALA A 116 -7.83 4.81 18.32
C ALA A 116 -8.76 3.90 19.15
N LEU A 117 -9.44 2.92 18.54
CA LEU A 117 -10.25 1.92 19.27
C LEU A 117 -9.43 1.11 20.30
N PHE A 118 -8.13 1.01 20.10
CA PHE A 118 -7.20 0.30 20.98
C PHE A 118 -6.30 1.27 21.77
N ASN A 119 -6.64 2.56 21.86
CA ASN A 119 -5.83 3.60 22.49
C ASN A 119 -4.41 3.69 21.91
N LYS A 120 -4.27 3.48 20.60
CA LYS A 120 -3.00 3.62 19.88
C LYS A 120 -3.01 4.90 19.05
N ALA A 121 -1.92 5.65 19.11
CA ALA A 121 -1.78 6.88 18.33
C ALA A 121 -1.40 6.57 16.88
N SER A 122 -1.86 7.41 15.97
CA SER A 122 -1.36 7.49 14.60
C SER A 122 -0.67 8.83 14.38
N ILE A 123 0.45 8.82 13.67
CA ILE A 123 1.19 10.04 13.32
C ILE A 123 1.46 10.01 11.82
N PHE A 124 0.67 10.79 11.09
CA PHE A 124 0.88 11.06 9.69
C PHE A 124 1.16 12.54 9.48
N TYR A 125 2.17 12.82 8.67
CA TYR A 125 2.53 14.15 8.24
C TYR A 125 1.91 14.40 6.87
N SER A 126 1.13 15.45 6.75
CA SER A 126 0.51 15.84 5.49
C SER A 126 1.49 16.58 4.58
N ASN A 127 1.22 16.51 3.29
CA ASN A 127 2.03 17.11 2.24
C ASN A 127 1.28 18.20 1.48
N LYS A 128 2.02 18.94 0.65
CA LYS A 128 1.49 19.83 -0.41
C LYS A 128 1.86 19.22 -1.77
N GLY A 129 0.97 19.34 -2.74
CA GLY A 129 1.16 18.78 -4.07
C GLY A 129 1.64 19.80 -5.09
N PHE A 130 2.51 19.34 -5.98
CA PHE A 130 2.94 20.05 -7.17
C PHE A 130 2.87 19.12 -8.37
N VAL A 131 2.74 19.70 -9.56
CA VAL A 131 2.75 18.99 -10.85
C VAL A 131 3.91 19.52 -11.65
N TRP A 132 4.67 18.63 -12.29
CA TRP A 132 5.65 19.02 -13.28
C TRP A 132 4.95 19.20 -14.63
N TYR A 133 4.96 20.42 -15.14
CA TYR A 133 4.35 20.76 -16.41
C TYR A 133 5.17 21.84 -17.12
N ASP A 134 5.43 21.65 -18.40
CA ASP A 134 6.20 22.59 -19.23
C ASP A 134 7.56 22.96 -18.63
N HIS A 135 8.31 21.91 -18.23
CA HIS A 135 9.65 22.01 -17.62
C HIS A 135 9.73 22.81 -16.32
N ASP A 136 8.60 22.92 -15.58
CA ASP A 136 8.57 23.65 -14.32
C ASP A 136 7.57 23.05 -13.33
N TRP A 137 7.76 23.34 -12.04
CA TRP A 137 6.87 22.93 -10.97
C TRP A 137 5.67 23.86 -10.86
N LYS A 138 4.48 23.33 -10.96
CA LYS A 138 3.23 24.07 -10.86
C LYS A 138 2.47 23.63 -9.60
N PRO A 139 1.84 24.57 -8.87
CA PRO A 139 1.03 24.21 -7.72
C PRO A 139 -0.17 23.39 -8.17
N TYR A 140 -0.42 22.32 -7.41
CA TYR A 140 -1.56 21.44 -7.61
C TYR A 140 -2.58 21.65 -6.50
N THR A 141 -3.79 22.09 -6.84
CA THR A 141 -4.90 22.23 -5.88
C THR A 141 -6.23 22.04 -6.59
N VAL A 142 -7.01 21.09 -6.15
CA VAL A 142 -8.35 20.86 -6.69
C VAL A 142 -9.28 22.04 -6.34
N GLY A 143 -10.03 22.56 -7.32
CA GLY A 143 -11.20 23.39 -7.10
C GLY A 143 -11.01 24.89 -7.05
N ARG A 144 -9.81 25.45 -7.28
CA ARG A 144 -9.60 26.90 -7.33
C ARG A 144 -8.86 27.32 -8.58
N ARG A 145 -9.50 28.14 -9.43
CA ARG A 145 -8.96 28.60 -10.73
C ARG A 145 -7.57 29.25 -10.60
N GLU A 146 -7.33 30.02 -9.56
CA GLU A 146 -6.07 30.71 -9.31
C GLU A 146 -4.88 29.74 -9.20
N LYS A 147 -5.15 28.54 -8.75
CA LYS A 147 -4.13 27.50 -8.56
C LYS A 147 -3.86 26.69 -9.83
N TYR A 148 -4.66 26.89 -10.88
CA TYR A 148 -4.46 26.35 -12.22
C TYR A 148 -4.16 27.44 -13.23
N GLY A 149 -3.61 28.57 -12.80
CA GLY A 149 -3.27 29.72 -13.65
C GLY A 149 -2.30 29.38 -14.80
N TRP A 150 -1.61 28.26 -14.69
CA TRP A 150 -0.73 27.70 -15.71
C TRP A 150 -1.50 26.94 -16.83
N MET A 151 -2.76 26.58 -16.62
CA MET A 151 -3.61 25.98 -17.67
C MET A 151 -4.25 27.07 -18.52
N SER A 152 -4.44 26.78 -19.81
CA SER A 152 -5.28 27.60 -20.66
C SER A 152 -6.73 27.62 -20.15
N ASP A 153 -7.49 28.66 -20.47
CA ASP A 153 -8.91 28.72 -20.09
C ASP A 153 -9.71 27.55 -20.72
N LYS A 154 -9.33 27.13 -21.92
CA LYS A 154 -9.93 25.99 -22.61
C LYS A 154 -9.68 24.70 -21.83
N ASP A 155 -8.43 24.38 -21.52
CA ASP A 155 -8.07 23.14 -20.82
C ASP A 155 -8.66 23.11 -19.40
N TYR A 156 -8.64 24.24 -18.72
CA TYR A 156 -9.28 24.35 -17.40
C TYR A 156 -10.80 24.11 -17.49
N ALA A 157 -11.47 24.65 -18.50
CA ALA A 157 -12.90 24.41 -18.70
C ALA A 157 -13.21 22.92 -18.96
N GLU A 158 -12.36 22.24 -19.74
CA GLU A 158 -12.47 20.82 -20.02
C GLU A 158 -12.21 19.97 -18.75
N MET A 159 -11.19 20.30 -17.99
CA MET A 159 -10.94 19.65 -16.69
C MET A 159 -12.12 19.81 -15.72
N VAL A 160 -12.74 21.00 -15.69
CA VAL A 160 -13.93 21.26 -14.86
C VAL A 160 -15.13 20.42 -15.27
N LYS A 161 -15.27 20.05 -16.56
CA LYS A 161 -16.35 19.15 -17.00
C LYS A 161 -16.21 17.79 -16.30
N VAL A 162 -15.01 17.21 -16.27
CA VAL A 162 -14.77 15.93 -15.59
C VAL A 162 -15.03 16.04 -14.10
N HIS A 163 -14.57 17.12 -13.45
CA HIS A 163 -14.88 17.35 -12.03
C HIS A 163 -16.38 17.46 -11.76
N LYS A 164 -17.13 18.15 -12.62
CA LYS A 164 -18.61 18.24 -12.47
C LYS A 164 -19.27 16.86 -12.52
N GLN A 165 -18.79 15.96 -13.37
CA GLN A 165 -19.31 14.58 -13.43
C GLN A 165 -18.97 13.82 -12.15
N LYS A 166 -17.75 13.98 -11.60
CA LYS A 166 -17.37 13.40 -10.30
C LYS A 166 -18.31 13.86 -9.17
N PHE A 167 -18.67 15.13 -9.16
CA PHE A 167 -19.59 15.71 -8.15
C PHE A 167 -21.06 15.28 -8.30
N GLN A 168 -21.44 14.62 -9.40
CA GLN A 168 -22.77 14.03 -9.56
C GLN A 168 -22.87 12.63 -8.94
N VAL A 169 -21.74 12.03 -8.60
CA VAL A 169 -21.68 10.76 -7.87
C VAL A 169 -21.76 11.07 -6.38
N HIS A 170 -22.84 10.65 -5.72
CA HIS A 170 -23.11 11.03 -4.32
C HIS A 170 -22.94 9.88 -3.35
N THR A 171 -22.97 8.64 -3.82
CA THR A 171 -22.90 7.45 -2.97
C THR A 171 -21.93 6.42 -3.55
N ILE A 172 -21.47 5.52 -2.69
CA ILE A 172 -20.66 4.35 -3.12
C ILE A 172 -21.45 3.52 -4.15
N ALA A 173 -22.75 3.33 -3.95
CA ALA A 173 -23.59 2.59 -4.88
C ALA A 173 -23.71 3.27 -6.26
N ASP A 174 -23.61 4.61 -6.34
CA ASP A 174 -23.56 5.30 -7.63
C ASP A 174 -22.21 5.10 -8.32
N ALA A 175 -21.12 5.12 -7.56
CA ALA A 175 -19.80 4.84 -8.08
C ALA A 175 -19.66 3.39 -8.57
N GLU A 176 -20.25 2.42 -7.85
CA GLU A 176 -20.24 1.01 -8.23
C GLU A 176 -20.89 0.74 -9.60
N LYS A 177 -21.85 1.55 -10.03
CA LYS A 177 -22.45 1.46 -11.37
C LYS A 177 -21.44 1.71 -12.49
N LEU A 178 -20.31 2.34 -12.16
CA LEU A 178 -19.23 2.66 -13.09
C LEU A 178 -18.01 1.74 -12.92
N ASP A 179 -18.09 0.71 -12.10
CA ASP A 179 -17.01 -0.26 -11.88
C ASP A 179 -16.69 -1.09 -13.15
N HIS A 180 -17.64 -1.24 -14.05
CA HIS A 180 -17.49 -1.97 -15.33
C HIS A 180 -16.99 -1.10 -16.49
N ILE A 181 -16.77 0.20 -16.26
CA ILE A 181 -16.27 1.15 -17.25
C ILE A 181 -14.81 1.45 -16.93
N THR A 182 -13.94 1.49 -17.96
CA THR A 182 -12.56 1.89 -17.75
C THR A 182 -12.46 3.38 -17.43
N LEU A 183 -11.43 3.77 -16.67
CA LEU A 183 -11.15 5.19 -16.42
C LEU A 183 -10.93 5.94 -17.74
N LYS A 184 -10.27 5.29 -18.70
CA LYS A 184 -10.04 5.82 -20.05
C LYS A 184 -11.35 6.17 -20.72
N ASP A 185 -12.23 5.18 -20.92
CA ASP A 185 -13.50 5.37 -21.63
C ASP A 185 -14.39 6.40 -20.95
N TRP A 186 -14.39 6.41 -19.61
CA TRP A 186 -15.17 7.36 -18.82
C TRP A 186 -14.69 8.80 -19.02
N VAL A 187 -13.37 9.05 -18.99
CA VAL A 187 -12.79 10.39 -19.12
C VAL A 187 -12.90 10.88 -20.57
N GLU A 188 -12.58 10.03 -21.58
CA GLU A 188 -12.69 10.35 -23.01
C GLU A 188 -14.14 10.63 -23.42
N GLY A 189 -15.12 9.99 -22.78
CA GLY A 189 -16.54 10.28 -22.98
C GLY A 189 -16.99 11.67 -22.49
N ILE A 190 -16.14 12.37 -21.70
CA ILE A 190 -16.46 13.68 -21.13
C ILE A 190 -15.67 14.82 -21.77
N THR A 191 -14.40 14.59 -22.11
CA THR A 191 -13.48 15.63 -22.60
C THR A 191 -12.58 15.13 -23.72
N GLU A 192 -12.34 16.03 -24.70
CA GLU A 192 -11.36 15.81 -25.78
C GLU A 192 -10.00 16.50 -25.49
N SER A 193 -9.86 17.19 -24.37
CA SER A 193 -8.60 17.84 -23.99
C SER A 193 -7.59 16.80 -23.50
N GLU A 194 -6.49 16.61 -24.25
CA GLU A 194 -5.40 15.72 -23.86
C GLU A 194 -4.86 16.05 -22.47
N LEU A 195 -4.68 17.34 -22.15
CA LEU A 195 -4.20 17.76 -20.83
C LEU A 195 -5.17 17.37 -19.72
N ALA A 196 -6.49 17.52 -19.94
CA ALA A 196 -7.50 17.12 -18.95
C ALA A 196 -7.56 15.60 -18.79
N GLN A 197 -7.44 14.85 -19.89
CA GLN A 197 -7.38 13.39 -19.87
C GLN A 197 -6.16 12.91 -19.08
N GLU A 198 -4.96 13.35 -19.44
CA GLU A 198 -3.69 13.00 -18.78
C GLU A 198 -3.70 13.33 -17.29
N PHE A 199 -4.25 14.48 -16.92
CA PHE A 199 -4.40 14.86 -15.53
C PHE A 199 -5.24 13.85 -14.75
N HIS A 200 -6.37 13.43 -15.31
CA HIS A 200 -7.24 12.46 -14.63
C HIS A 200 -6.69 11.04 -14.65
N TYR A 201 -5.93 10.65 -15.69
CA TYR A 201 -5.22 9.38 -15.73
C TYR A 201 -4.12 9.31 -14.67
N ALA A 202 -3.31 10.39 -14.54
CA ALA A 202 -2.31 10.48 -13.50
C ALA A 202 -2.94 10.36 -12.10
N MET A 203 -4.06 11.06 -11.86
CA MET A 203 -4.79 10.96 -10.60
C MET A 203 -5.29 9.54 -10.34
N GLY A 204 -5.80 8.87 -11.35
CA GLY A 204 -6.21 7.47 -11.26
C GLY A 204 -5.03 6.56 -10.90
N THR A 205 -3.88 6.77 -11.52
CA THR A 205 -2.67 5.99 -11.22
C THR A 205 -2.23 6.16 -9.76
N PHE A 206 -2.25 7.36 -9.21
CA PHE A 206 -1.90 7.58 -7.80
C PHE A 206 -2.87 6.91 -6.83
N GLN A 207 -4.13 6.76 -7.22
CA GLN A 207 -5.14 6.08 -6.41
C GLN A 207 -5.01 4.56 -6.43
N THR A 208 -4.57 3.99 -7.56
CA THR A 208 -4.63 2.55 -7.81
C THR A 208 -3.27 1.90 -8.07
N ILE A 209 -2.21 2.70 -8.26
CA ILE A 209 -0.87 2.26 -8.67
C ILE A 209 -0.90 1.58 -10.07
N ILE A 210 -1.81 1.98 -10.95
CA ILE A 210 -1.94 1.48 -12.31
C ILE A 210 -1.78 2.63 -13.28
N ASN A 211 -0.79 2.51 -14.15
CA ASN A 211 -0.46 3.52 -15.14
C ASN A 211 -1.26 3.41 -16.44
N ASP A 212 -2.01 2.33 -16.63
CA ASP A 212 -2.86 2.16 -17.82
C ASP A 212 -4.32 2.48 -17.46
N PRO A 213 -4.88 3.62 -17.89
CA PRO A 213 -6.25 3.98 -17.58
C PRO A 213 -7.29 3.05 -18.23
N ALA A 214 -6.90 2.27 -19.27
CA ALA A 214 -7.75 1.26 -19.88
C ALA A 214 -7.91 0.00 -19.01
N LEU A 215 -7.02 -0.17 -18.04
CA LEU A 215 -7.07 -1.27 -17.08
C LEU A 215 -7.69 -0.87 -15.74
N ASN A 216 -8.01 0.39 -15.52
CA ASN A 216 -8.44 0.96 -14.25
C ASN A 216 -9.95 1.19 -14.24
N ALA A 217 -10.67 0.72 -13.24
CA ALA A 217 -12.10 0.93 -13.12
C ALA A 217 -12.43 2.38 -12.73
N ALA A 218 -13.31 3.05 -13.48
CA ALA A 218 -13.74 4.41 -13.19
C ALA A 218 -14.41 4.52 -11.81
N GLY A 219 -15.24 3.54 -11.45
CA GLY A 219 -15.91 3.48 -10.16
C GLY A 219 -14.96 3.51 -8.97
N GLU A 220 -13.82 2.81 -9.04
CA GLU A 220 -12.81 2.81 -7.97
C GLU A 220 -12.26 4.23 -7.73
N ASN A 221 -11.96 4.97 -8.80
CA ASN A 221 -11.50 6.36 -8.70
C ASN A 221 -12.56 7.28 -8.07
N LEU A 222 -13.82 7.05 -8.39
CA LEU A 222 -14.94 7.83 -7.85
C LEU A 222 -15.20 7.54 -6.39
N LYS A 223 -15.05 6.30 -5.94
CA LYS A 223 -15.16 5.91 -4.53
C LYS A 223 -14.11 6.62 -3.67
N VAL A 224 -12.84 6.66 -4.12
CA VAL A 224 -11.78 7.42 -3.44
C VAL A 224 -12.12 8.91 -3.40
N PHE A 225 -12.62 9.46 -4.50
CA PHE A 225 -13.02 10.87 -4.56
C PHE A 225 -14.13 11.20 -3.56
N LEU A 226 -15.15 10.34 -3.42
CA LEU A 226 -16.23 10.50 -2.43
C LEU A 226 -15.68 10.55 -1.01
N GLN A 227 -14.80 9.64 -0.64
CA GLN A 227 -14.23 9.64 0.72
C GLN A 227 -13.34 10.84 0.99
N VAL A 228 -12.58 11.30 0.00
CA VAL A 228 -11.82 12.55 0.11
C VAL A 228 -12.74 13.73 0.41
N GLN A 229 -13.92 13.80 -0.22
CA GLN A 229 -14.90 14.84 0.04
C GLN A 229 -15.50 14.75 1.45
N GLU A 230 -15.95 13.57 1.84
CA GLU A 230 -16.61 13.34 3.12
C GLU A 230 -15.67 13.53 4.31
N THR A 231 -14.40 13.16 4.18
CA THR A 231 -13.39 13.41 5.21
C THR A 231 -12.97 14.87 5.32
N GLY A 232 -13.35 15.70 4.34
CA GLY A 232 -12.87 17.07 4.22
C GLY A 232 -11.34 17.16 4.01
N VAL A 233 -10.72 16.05 3.63
CA VAL A 233 -9.28 15.96 3.36
C VAL A 233 -9.10 16.08 1.86
N HIS A 234 -8.67 17.24 1.40
CA HIS A 234 -8.37 17.43 -0.02
C HIS A 234 -6.97 16.89 -0.35
N ILE A 235 -6.83 16.22 -1.48
CA ILE A 235 -5.57 15.63 -1.96
C ILE A 235 -4.39 16.63 -1.88
N THR A 236 -4.65 17.90 -2.07
CA THR A 236 -3.65 18.97 -2.02
C THR A 236 -3.42 19.60 -0.66
N ASN A 237 -4.24 19.27 0.33
CA ASN A 237 -4.19 19.85 1.67
C ASN A 237 -4.01 18.78 2.76
N GLY A 238 -3.37 17.63 2.42
CA GLY A 238 -3.03 16.62 3.38
C GLY A 238 -3.95 15.41 3.44
N SER A 239 -4.55 15.01 2.31
CA SER A 239 -5.26 13.73 2.19
C SER A 239 -4.31 12.53 2.15
N TRP A 240 -3.09 12.77 1.73
CA TRP A 240 -2.04 11.78 1.71
C TRP A 240 -0.99 12.15 2.74
N GLY A 241 -0.62 11.23 3.58
CA GLY A 241 0.34 11.46 4.65
C GLY A 241 1.39 10.38 4.74
N PHE A 242 2.55 10.77 5.24
CA PHE A 242 3.70 9.90 5.44
C PHE A 242 3.92 9.65 6.92
N ALA A 243 4.30 8.44 7.26
CA ALA A 243 4.66 8.10 8.63
C ALA A 243 6.04 8.65 8.98
N GLY A 244 6.17 9.18 10.22
CA GLY A 244 7.48 9.38 10.84
C GLY A 244 8.08 8.05 11.29
N ALA A 245 9.22 8.07 11.99
CA ALA A 245 9.74 6.86 12.60
C ALA A 245 8.74 6.26 13.59
N PRO A 246 8.51 4.95 13.56
CA PRO A 246 9.28 3.90 12.90
C PRO A 246 8.85 3.55 11.47
N GLY A 247 8.18 4.43 10.72
CA GLY A 247 7.61 4.17 9.41
C GLY A 247 6.22 3.54 9.50
N HIS A 248 5.66 3.13 8.36
CA HIS A 248 4.29 2.58 8.30
C HIS A 248 4.09 1.32 9.15
N ARG A 249 5.17 0.64 9.54
CA ARG A 249 5.10 -0.49 10.48
C ARG A 249 4.41 -0.15 11.80
N PHE A 250 4.38 1.13 12.21
CA PHE A 250 3.68 1.56 13.43
C PHE A 250 2.22 1.12 13.47
N ILE A 251 1.57 1.01 12.31
CA ILE A 251 0.17 0.57 12.20
C ILE A 251 0.02 -0.85 12.73
N THR A 252 0.83 -1.76 12.18
CA THR A 252 0.82 -3.16 12.61
C THR A 252 1.33 -3.31 14.05
N GLU A 253 2.36 -2.54 14.44
CA GLU A 253 2.87 -2.54 15.82
C GLU A 253 1.80 -2.08 16.82
N GLY A 254 0.96 -1.11 16.46
CA GLY A 254 -0.15 -0.65 17.29
C GLY A 254 -1.19 -1.75 17.54
N PHE A 255 -1.65 -2.43 16.50
CA PHE A 255 -2.58 -3.56 16.65
C PHE A 255 -1.92 -4.75 17.35
N ALA A 256 -0.66 -5.07 17.03
CA ALA A 256 0.08 -6.14 17.67
C ALA A 256 0.31 -5.87 19.19
N ALA A 257 0.49 -4.61 19.57
CA ALA A 257 0.55 -4.23 20.99
C ALA A 257 -0.78 -4.53 21.68
N ALA A 258 -1.91 -4.20 21.05
CA ALA A 258 -3.24 -4.53 21.58
C ALA A 258 -3.43 -6.05 21.75
N VAL A 259 -3.00 -6.87 20.79
CA VAL A 259 -3.02 -8.34 20.90
C VAL A 259 -2.24 -8.83 22.13
N LYS A 260 -1.04 -8.29 22.34
CA LYS A 260 -0.18 -8.66 23.47
C LYS A 260 -0.74 -8.18 24.82
N GLU A 261 -1.34 -7.00 24.85
CA GLU A 261 -2.02 -6.45 26.05
C GLU A 261 -3.20 -7.32 26.48
N ALA A 262 -3.81 -8.05 25.53
CA ALA A 262 -4.85 -9.05 25.78
C ALA A 262 -4.28 -10.47 26.03
N GLU A 263 -2.98 -10.58 26.35
CA GLU A 263 -2.29 -11.85 26.66
C GLU A 263 -2.36 -12.91 25.54
N SER A 264 -2.55 -12.49 24.29
CA SER A 264 -2.54 -13.33 23.10
C SER A 264 -1.16 -13.35 22.43
N ASP A 265 -0.91 -14.41 21.63
CA ASP A 265 0.43 -14.70 21.12
C ASP A 265 0.66 -14.21 19.69
N ILE A 266 1.86 -13.68 19.43
CA ILE A 266 2.38 -13.40 18.10
C ILE A 266 3.75 -14.06 17.97
N VAL A 267 3.90 -14.94 16.98
CA VAL A 267 5.14 -15.68 16.73
C VAL A 267 5.65 -15.37 15.33
N THR A 268 6.84 -14.79 15.25
CA THR A 268 7.57 -14.55 14.00
C THR A 268 8.48 -15.75 13.66
N ASN A 269 9.04 -15.79 12.45
CA ASN A 269 9.75 -16.97 11.92
C ASN A 269 8.92 -18.26 12.04
N ALA A 270 7.60 -18.11 11.84
CA ALA A 270 6.59 -19.14 11.98
C ALA A 270 5.81 -19.27 10.66
N ARG A 271 6.32 -20.09 9.75
CA ARG A 271 5.73 -20.29 8.44
C ARG A 271 4.68 -21.38 8.46
N VAL A 272 3.42 -21.00 8.25
CA VAL A 272 2.35 -21.98 8.02
C VAL A 272 2.59 -22.69 6.69
N LYS A 273 2.55 -24.01 6.71
CA LYS A 273 2.75 -24.89 5.56
C LYS A 273 1.43 -25.48 5.05
N GLU A 274 0.46 -25.62 5.94
CA GLU A 274 -0.83 -26.25 5.64
C GLU A 274 -1.90 -25.76 6.61
N VAL A 275 -3.12 -25.57 6.09
CA VAL A 275 -4.34 -25.44 6.91
C VAL A 275 -4.96 -26.83 7.02
N ILE A 276 -5.07 -27.35 8.25
CA ILE A 276 -5.61 -28.67 8.52
C ILE A 276 -7.13 -28.63 8.39
N ILE A 277 -7.67 -29.39 7.43
CA ILE A 277 -9.12 -29.53 7.22
C ILE A 277 -9.57 -30.94 7.58
N LYS A 278 -10.60 -31.06 8.41
CA LYS A 278 -11.22 -32.32 8.77
C LYS A 278 -12.75 -32.23 8.65
N ASN A 279 -13.33 -33.14 7.88
CA ASN A 279 -14.79 -33.18 7.69
C ASN A 279 -15.41 -31.85 7.26
N GLY A 280 -14.79 -31.13 6.34
CA GLY A 280 -15.25 -29.82 5.83
C GLY A 280 -15.08 -28.65 6.82
N ARG A 281 -14.26 -28.79 7.87
CA ARG A 281 -14.02 -27.80 8.90
C ARG A 281 -12.53 -27.53 9.10
N ALA A 282 -12.17 -26.28 9.38
CA ALA A 282 -10.84 -25.95 9.84
C ALA A 282 -10.56 -26.63 11.19
N ASN A 283 -9.35 -27.19 11.35
CA ASN A 283 -8.94 -27.92 12.56
C ASN A 283 -7.55 -27.49 13.06
N GLY A 284 -7.03 -26.39 12.55
CA GLY A 284 -5.73 -25.82 12.89
C GLY A 284 -4.80 -25.68 11.70
N VAL A 285 -3.53 -25.60 12.00
CA VAL A 285 -2.47 -25.43 10.99
C VAL A 285 -1.26 -26.30 11.29
N VAL A 286 -0.51 -26.64 10.24
CA VAL A 286 0.86 -27.13 10.33
C VAL A 286 1.80 -25.97 10.10
N ALA A 287 2.65 -25.66 11.06
CA ALA A 287 3.60 -24.55 10.98
C ALA A 287 5.04 -25.01 11.20
N GLU A 288 5.97 -24.40 10.48
CA GLU A 288 7.40 -24.51 10.72
C GLU A 288 7.84 -23.32 11.58
N ILE A 289 8.31 -23.60 12.79
CA ILE A 289 8.72 -22.61 13.77
C ILE A 289 10.15 -22.92 14.20
N ASN A 290 11.09 -22.03 13.92
CA ASN A 290 12.51 -22.24 14.20
C ASN A 290 13.03 -23.59 13.66
N GLY A 291 12.63 -23.97 12.46
CA GLY A 291 13.04 -25.20 11.79
C GLY A 291 12.35 -26.49 12.29
N LYS A 292 11.35 -26.37 13.17
CA LYS A 292 10.57 -27.50 13.69
C LYS A 292 9.13 -27.41 13.17
N THR A 293 8.63 -28.54 12.66
CA THR A 293 7.22 -28.66 12.26
C THR A 293 6.36 -28.92 13.49
N VAL A 294 5.28 -28.14 13.64
CA VAL A 294 4.36 -28.22 14.78
C VAL A 294 2.92 -28.15 14.29
N ASP A 295 2.07 -29.05 14.79
CA ASP A 295 0.62 -28.97 14.59
C ASP A 295 0.01 -28.14 15.72
N ILE A 296 -0.77 -27.11 15.36
CA ILE A 296 -1.46 -26.23 16.30
C ILE A 296 -2.94 -26.28 15.98
N LYS A 297 -3.75 -26.54 17.00
CA LYS A 297 -5.19 -26.74 16.84
C LYS A 297 -5.98 -25.43 17.01
N SER A 298 -6.98 -25.27 16.17
CA SER A 298 -8.04 -24.28 16.31
C SER A 298 -9.20 -24.63 15.39
N THR A 299 -10.41 -24.30 15.81
CA THR A 299 -11.61 -24.45 14.97
C THR A 299 -11.88 -23.21 14.11
N VAL A 300 -11.10 -22.13 14.29
CA VAL A 300 -11.16 -20.92 13.49
C VAL A 300 -9.75 -20.58 13.00
N VAL A 301 -9.60 -20.54 11.68
CA VAL A 301 -8.35 -20.15 11.01
C VAL A 301 -8.65 -18.94 10.11
N VAL A 302 -7.86 -17.87 10.25
CA VAL A 302 -7.93 -16.68 9.42
C VAL A 302 -6.66 -16.58 8.58
N CYS A 303 -6.79 -16.61 7.26
CA CYS A 303 -5.66 -16.42 6.36
C CYS A 303 -5.63 -14.99 5.85
N THR A 304 -4.52 -14.27 6.10
CA THR A 304 -4.34 -12.87 5.70
C THR A 304 -3.21 -12.70 4.69
N ILE A 305 -2.96 -13.75 3.93
CA ILE A 305 -1.94 -13.81 2.88
C ILE A 305 -2.60 -13.70 1.50
N PRO A 306 -1.87 -13.24 0.46
CA PRO A 306 -2.42 -13.12 -0.89
C PRO A 306 -3.03 -14.42 -1.39
N PRO A 307 -4.14 -14.38 -2.17
CA PRO A 307 -4.84 -15.59 -2.64
C PRO A 307 -3.95 -16.59 -3.37
N LYS A 308 -3.04 -16.13 -4.23
CA LYS A 308 -2.06 -17.01 -4.90
C LYS A 308 -1.13 -17.76 -3.93
N VAL A 309 -0.83 -17.15 -2.78
CA VAL A 309 -0.03 -17.79 -1.71
C VAL A 309 -0.89 -18.74 -0.88
N LEU A 310 -2.18 -18.40 -0.67
CA LEU A 310 -3.14 -19.25 0.03
C LEU A 310 -3.26 -20.63 -0.64
N LEU A 311 -3.32 -20.70 -1.97
CA LEU A 311 -3.40 -21.95 -2.72
C LEU A 311 -2.19 -22.89 -2.51
N LYS A 312 -1.09 -22.38 -1.95
CA LYS A 312 0.09 -23.20 -1.59
C LYS A 312 -0.04 -23.90 -0.24
N ILE A 313 -0.96 -23.47 0.61
CA ILE A 313 -1.17 -24.00 1.97
C ILE A 313 -2.56 -24.58 2.18
N LEU A 314 -3.42 -24.49 1.18
CA LEU A 314 -4.78 -25.01 1.19
C LEU A 314 -5.05 -25.73 -0.15
N PRO A 315 -5.40 -27.04 -0.14
CA PRO A 315 -5.64 -27.79 -1.38
C PRO A 315 -6.79 -27.20 -2.21
N GLU A 316 -6.53 -26.93 -3.48
CA GLU A 316 -7.53 -26.36 -4.42
C GLU A 316 -8.79 -27.22 -4.52
N SER A 317 -8.66 -28.54 -4.38
CA SER A 317 -9.79 -29.50 -4.41
C SER A 317 -10.82 -29.30 -3.30
N LEU A 318 -10.47 -28.55 -2.25
CA LEU A 318 -11.36 -28.23 -1.13
C LEU A 318 -12.08 -26.88 -1.31
N LEU A 319 -11.71 -26.13 -2.34
CA LEU A 319 -12.22 -24.78 -2.61
C LEU A 319 -13.20 -24.80 -3.80
N PRO A 320 -14.17 -23.88 -3.84
CA PRO A 320 -14.99 -23.68 -5.03
C PRO A 320 -14.13 -23.35 -6.26
N ALA A 321 -14.51 -23.85 -7.43
CA ALA A 321 -13.75 -23.64 -8.67
C ALA A 321 -13.65 -22.15 -9.06
N ASP A 322 -14.69 -21.36 -8.81
CA ASP A 322 -14.69 -19.91 -9.00
C ASP A 322 -13.73 -19.19 -8.04
N PHE A 323 -13.68 -19.59 -6.76
CA PHE A 323 -12.67 -19.08 -5.83
C PHE A 323 -11.24 -19.37 -6.32
N VAL A 324 -10.97 -20.60 -6.76
CA VAL A 324 -9.64 -20.98 -7.27
C VAL A 324 -9.29 -20.15 -8.51
N ARG A 325 -10.24 -20.00 -9.45
CA ARG A 325 -10.08 -19.17 -10.65
C ARG A 325 -9.75 -17.73 -10.28
N LEU A 326 -10.52 -17.12 -9.37
CA LEU A 326 -10.27 -15.76 -8.89
C LEU A 326 -8.90 -15.64 -8.22
N ALA A 327 -8.57 -16.55 -7.32
CA ALA A 327 -7.30 -16.54 -6.60
C ALA A 327 -6.08 -16.65 -7.53
N GLN A 328 -6.20 -17.44 -8.62
CA GLN A 328 -5.14 -17.58 -9.62
C GLN A 328 -5.01 -16.37 -10.54
N ASN A 329 -6.12 -15.71 -10.89
CA ASN A 329 -6.18 -14.62 -11.85
C ASN A 329 -6.14 -13.22 -11.22
N ILE A 330 -6.14 -13.13 -9.90
CA ILE A 330 -6.11 -11.83 -9.21
C ILE A 330 -4.89 -11.02 -9.62
N ILE A 331 -5.12 -9.77 -9.99
CA ILE A 331 -4.09 -8.86 -10.44
C ILE A 331 -3.67 -7.99 -9.25
N HIS A 332 -2.37 -7.94 -9.01
CA HIS A 332 -1.77 -6.97 -8.10
C HIS A 332 -1.02 -5.93 -8.90
N THR A 333 -0.94 -4.73 -8.37
CA THR A 333 -0.09 -3.69 -8.92
C THR A 333 1.36 -3.92 -8.54
N SER A 334 2.27 -3.35 -9.29
CA SER A 334 3.71 -3.37 -9.03
C SER A 334 4.30 -1.98 -9.06
N MET A 335 5.43 -1.82 -8.41
CA MET A 335 6.08 -0.53 -8.27
C MET A 335 7.60 -0.68 -8.21
N VAL A 336 8.29 0.21 -8.91
CA VAL A 336 9.71 0.48 -8.69
C VAL A 336 9.82 1.67 -7.76
N ALA A 337 10.56 1.50 -6.66
CA ALA A 337 10.71 2.53 -5.63
C ALA A 337 12.18 2.77 -5.32
N GLY A 338 12.61 4.03 -5.42
CA GLY A 338 13.94 4.49 -5.00
C GLY A 338 13.87 5.27 -3.68
N GLN A 339 14.84 5.08 -2.81
CA GLN A 339 15.05 5.84 -1.59
C GLN A 339 16.46 6.42 -1.62
N PHE A 340 16.59 7.70 -1.32
CA PHE A 340 17.81 8.48 -1.51
C PHE A 340 18.22 9.13 -0.20
N GLY A 341 19.34 8.68 0.36
CA GLY A 341 19.97 9.35 1.50
C GLY A 341 20.79 10.53 1.01
N MET A 342 20.51 11.73 1.50
CA MET A 342 21.05 12.97 0.97
C MET A 342 21.65 13.84 2.07
N THR A 343 22.54 14.75 1.68
CA THR A 343 23.13 15.78 2.56
C THR A 343 22.37 17.11 2.53
N LYS A 344 21.53 17.33 1.51
CA LYS A 344 20.60 18.46 1.36
C LYS A 344 19.24 17.96 0.92
N PRO A 345 18.13 18.63 1.28
CA PRO A 345 16.80 18.23 0.81
C PRO A 345 16.63 18.53 -0.69
N LEU A 346 15.70 17.81 -1.35
CA LEU A 346 15.41 18.07 -2.78
C LEU A 346 14.94 19.50 -3.04
N SER A 347 14.30 20.16 -2.08
CA SER A 347 13.85 21.56 -2.18
C SER A 347 14.97 22.55 -2.43
N ASP A 348 16.22 22.22 -2.08
CA ASP A 348 17.36 23.10 -2.31
C ASP A 348 17.82 23.12 -3.78
N PHE A 349 17.27 22.23 -4.60
CA PHE A 349 17.63 22.05 -6.01
C PHE A 349 16.52 22.48 -6.98
N CYS A 350 15.53 23.22 -6.52
CA CYS A 350 14.47 23.78 -7.35
C CYS A 350 14.08 25.16 -6.86
N GLU A 351 13.72 26.04 -7.80
CA GLU A 351 13.28 27.42 -7.52
C GLU A 351 11.80 27.46 -7.13
N LEU A 352 11.43 26.81 -6.02
CA LEU A 352 10.09 26.92 -5.50
C LEU A 352 10.08 27.89 -4.31
N GLU A 353 9.46 29.05 -4.49
CA GLU A 353 9.30 30.10 -3.45
C GLU A 353 8.43 29.68 -2.25
N VAL A 354 7.98 28.43 -2.20
CA VAL A 354 7.06 27.97 -1.18
C VAL A 354 7.80 27.03 -0.24
N ASP A 355 7.44 27.07 1.05
CA ASP A 355 7.77 26.06 2.04
C ASP A 355 7.30 24.67 1.54
N THR A 356 8.04 24.15 0.55
CA THR A 356 7.74 22.93 -0.19
C THR A 356 8.23 21.76 0.58
N ARG A 357 7.37 21.24 1.46
CA ARG A 357 7.71 20.10 2.28
C ARG A 357 7.58 18.77 1.53
N SER A 358 6.96 18.78 0.34
CA SER A 358 6.91 17.60 -0.51
C SER A 358 6.61 17.96 -1.95
N PHE A 359 7.21 17.20 -2.85
CA PHE A 359 6.88 17.17 -4.27
C PHE A 359 5.96 15.97 -4.47
N TYR A 360 4.70 16.27 -4.67
CA TYR A 360 3.67 15.27 -4.79
C TYR A 360 3.04 15.39 -6.16
N HIS A 361 2.93 14.33 -6.89
CA HIS A 361 2.39 14.26 -8.24
C HIS A 361 3.20 14.96 -9.32
N THR A 362 4.00 14.20 -9.95
CA THR A 362 4.51 14.56 -11.26
C THR A 362 3.92 13.60 -12.28
N SER A 363 3.18 14.12 -13.23
CA SER A 363 2.99 13.38 -14.46
C SER A 363 4.29 13.41 -15.21
N MET A 364 4.97 12.31 -15.27
CA MET A 364 6.11 12.14 -16.12
C MET A 364 5.62 11.50 -17.41
N LEU A 365 5.76 12.23 -18.53
CA LEU A 365 5.55 11.68 -19.86
C LEU A 365 6.73 10.75 -20.17
N ILE A 366 6.53 9.44 -20.00
CA ILE A 366 7.44 8.45 -20.56
C ILE A 366 6.85 8.02 -21.90
N PRO A 367 7.50 8.37 -23.03
CA PRO A 367 7.03 7.93 -24.35
C PRO A 367 6.96 6.40 -24.40
N GLU A 368 5.99 5.85 -25.10
CA GLU A 368 5.82 4.42 -25.37
C GLU A 368 7.00 3.75 -26.11
N SER A 369 8.11 4.42 -26.27
CA SER A 369 9.19 4.07 -27.19
C SER A 369 9.89 2.74 -26.90
N GLU A 370 9.51 1.99 -25.87
CA GLU A 370 10.27 0.79 -25.51
C GLU A 370 9.37 -0.39 -25.11
N GLY A 371 8.10 -0.36 -25.47
CA GLY A 371 7.15 -1.44 -25.19
C GLY A 371 6.88 -1.69 -23.72
N LEU A 372 7.28 -0.74 -22.86
CA LEU A 372 7.21 -0.85 -21.42
C LEU A 372 5.93 -0.25 -20.86
N PHE A 373 5.46 0.86 -21.44
CA PHE A 373 4.31 1.61 -20.94
C PHE A 373 3.33 1.95 -22.05
N ARG A 374 2.07 2.03 -21.67
CA ARG A 374 0.96 2.40 -22.52
C ARG A 374 0.53 3.82 -22.22
N GLY A 375 1.34 4.80 -22.61
CA GLY A 375 1.10 6.21 -22.36
C GLY A 375 1.97 6.81 -21.25
N ASN A 376 1.48 7.86 -20.60
CA ASN A 376 2.22 8.63 -19.61
C ASN A 376 2.27 7.90 -18.27
N VAL A 377 3.48 7.80 -17.70
CA VAL A 377 3.68 7.16 -16.41
C VAL A 377 3.87 8.20 -15.32
N PRO A 378 2.97 8.27 -14.35
CA PRO A 378 3.14 9.14 -13.20
C PRO A 378 4.33 8.71 -12.36
N LEU A 379 5.07 9.69 -11.89
CA LEU A 379 6.14 9.53 -10.93
C LEU A 379 5.79 10.24 -9.64
N ASP A 380 5.82 9.50 -8.54
CA ASP A 380 5.72 10.06 -7.20
C ASP A 380 7.11 10.43 -6.68
N ILE A 381 7.30 11.70 -6.34
CA ILE A 381 8.52 12.20 -5.70
C ILE A 381 8.17 12.79 -4.35
N VAL A 382 8.89 12.38 -3.32
CA VAL A 382 8.61 12.75 -1.94
C VAL A 382 9.88 13.18 -1.22
N SER A 383 9.88 14.37 -0.64
CA SER A 383 10.90 14.82 0.30
C SER A 383 10.55 14.33 1.71
N MET A 384 10.79 13.06 2.00
CA MET A 384 10.27 12.35 3.18
C MET A 384 10.71 13.01 4.48
N SER A 385 11.99 13.29 4.65
CA SER A 385 12.52 13.87 5.90
C SER A 385 12.15 15.35 6.10
N THR A 386 11.80 16.06 5.04
CA THR A 386 11.29 17.43 5.15
C THR A 386 9.91 17.47 5.81
N MET A 387 9.07 16.47 5.50
CA MET A 387 7.76 16.31 6.16
C MET A 387 7.87 15.64 7.52
N ALA A 388 8.61 14.53 7.58
CA ALA A 388 8.78 13.68 8.75
C ALA A 388 10.28 13.61 9.14
N PRO A 389 10.81 14.61 9.87
CA PRO A 389 12.25 14.73 10.16
C PRO A 389 12.85 13.48 10.83
N THR A 390 12.05 12.71 11.54
CA THR A 390 12.49 11.47 12.22
C THR A 390 12.81 10.31 11.26
N THR A 391 12.64 10.48 9.95
CA THR A 391 12.94 9.46 8.94
C THR A 391 14.39 9.47 8.46
N ALA A 392 15.16 10.49 8.83
CA ALA A 392 16.59 10.60 8.52
C ALA A 392 17.39 11.02 9.75
N PRO A 393 18.73 10.76 9.80
CA PRO A 393 19.60 11.29 10.84
C PRO A 393 19.62 12.83 10.83
N GLU A 394 19.95 13.43 11.97
CA GLU A 394 20.13 14.88 12.07
C GLU A 394 21.15 15.39 11.04
N GLY A 395 20.79 16.46 10.35
CA GLY A 395 21.61 17.06 9.27
C GLY A 395 21.69 16.20 7.99
N LYS A 396 20.86 15.17 7.87
CA LYS A 396 20.69 14.35 6.67
C LYS A 396 19.24 14.38 6.21
N HIS A 397 19.03 13.98 4.97
CA HIS A 397 17.71 13.98 4.35
C HIS A 397 17.41 12.65 3.68
N LEU A 398 16.14 12.29 3.66
CA LEU A 398 15.62 11.14 2.93
C LEU A 398 14.60 11.63 1.91
N ALA A 399 14.84 11.31 0.67
CA ALA A 399 13.88 11.48 -0.41
C ALA A 399 13.47 10.13 -0.98
N GLY A 400 12.35 10.09 -1.67
CA GLY A 400 11.86 8.90 -2.33
C GLY A 400 11.26 9.20 -3.67
N MET A 401 11.38 8.24 -4.60
CA MET A 401 10.70 8.23 -5.89
C MET A 401 10.02 6.89 -6.09
N ALA A 402 8.87 6.89 -6.75
CA ALA A 402 8.18 5.66 -7.11
C ALA A 402 7.46 5.81 -8.45
N SER A 403 7.48 4.75 -9.22
CA SER A 403 6.72 4.64 -10.46
C SER A 403 6.09 3.26 -10.55
N SER A 404 4.87 3.20 -11.08
CA SER A 404 4.17 1.94 -11.31
C SER A 404 4.77 1.18 -12.49
N ILE A 405 4.70 -0.14 -12.42
CA ILE A 405 5.08 -1.09 -13.46
C ILE A 405 4.09 -2.24 -13.43
N LEU A 406 3.85 -2.95 -14.52
CA LEU A 406 3.02 -4.14 -14.48
C LEU A 406 3.70 -5.26 -13.68
N ALA A 407 2.92 -6.10 -12.99
CA ALA A 407 3.46 -7.18 -12.16
C ALA A 407 4.34 -8.16 -12.97
N GLU A 408 3.95 -8.45 -14.19
CA GLU A 408 4.70 -9.30 -15.12
C GLU A 408 6.00 -8.64 -15.61
N GLU A 409 6.03 -7.31 -15.70
CA GLU A 409 7.21 -6.53 -16.10
C GLU A 409 8.20 -6.33 -14.95
N ALA A 410 7.73 -6.37 -13.73
CA ALA A 410 8.56 -6.21 -12.53
C ALA A 410 9.63 -7.30 -12.39
N HIS A 411 9.44 -8.45 -13.02
CA HIS A 411 10.42 -9.53 -13.07
C HIS A 411 11.39 -9.46 -14.27
N ASP A 412 11.16 -8.52 -15.20
CA ASP A 412 12.08 -8.26 -16.31
C ASP A 412 13.07 -7.15 -15.93
N LYS A 413 14.34 -7.56 -15.68
CA LYS A 413 15.40 -6.64 -15.28
C LYS A 413 15.55 -5.46 -16.25
N LYS A 414 15.45 -5.68 -17.56
CA LYS A 414 15.62 -4.61 -18.56
C LYS A 414 14.50 -3.56 -18.42
N LYS A 415 13.27 -4.00 -18.20
CA LYS A 415 12.13 -3.11 -18.00
C LYS A 415 12.27 -2.31 -16.70
N VAL A 416 12.69 -2.97 -15.62
CA VAL A 416 13.00 -2.30 -14.35
C VAL A 416 14.09 -1.25 -14.52
N ASP A 417 15.19 -1.58 -15.21
CA ASP A 417 16.28 -0.64 -15.48
C ASP A 417 15.82 0.57 -16.29
N ILE A 418 14.98 0.37 -17.30
CA ILE A 418 14.38 1.47 -18.08
C ILE A 418 13.56 2.39 -17.18
N VAL A 419 12.75 1.85 -16.27
CA VAL A 419 11.95 2.66 -15.33
C VAL A 419 12.88 3.49 -14.44
N ILE A 420 13.92 2.85 -13.87
CA ILE A 420 14.89 3.54 -13.02
C ILE A 420 15.60 4.66 -13.78
N ASP A 421 16.09 4.38 -15.00
CA ASP A 421 16.76 5.38 -15.83
C ASP A 421 15.85 6.57 -16.14
N ARG A 422 14.58 6.34 -16.42
CA ARG A 422 13.60 7.41 -16.65
C ARG A 422 13.33 8.23 -15.38
N MET A 423 13.20 7.55 -14.23
CA MET A 423 13.05 8.23 -12.93
C MET A 423 14.26 9.14 -12.64
N LEU A 424 15.46 8.62 -12.83
CA LEU A 424 16.70 9.38 -12.60
C LEU A 424 16.89 10.53 -13.59
N LYS A 425 16.60 10.31 -14.88
CA LYS A 425 16.64 11.35 -15.90
C LYS A 425 15.66 12.48 -15.59
N PHE A 426 14.46 12.14 -15.13
CA PHE A 426 13.49 13.13 -14.70
C PHE A 426 14.00 13.92 -13.49
N ALA A 427 14.55 13.23 -12.49
CA ALA A 427 15.12 13.89 -11.32
C ALA A 427 16.26 14.87 -11.68
N ASP A 428 17.11 14.49 -12.65
CA ASP A 428 18.19 15.37 -13.14
C ASP A 428 17.64 16.65 -13.80
N ALA A 429 16.51 16.56 -14.49
CA ALA A 429 15.85 17.71 -15.10
C ALA A 429 15.11 18.57 -14.08
N ALA A 430 14.44 17.94 -13.11
CA ALA A 430 13.58 18.61 -12.15
C ALA A 430 14.34 19.20 -10.93
N PHE A 431 15.52 18.68 -10.65
CA PHE A 431 16.38 19.07 -9.52
C PHE A 431 17.85 19.18 -9.95
N PRO A 432 18.25 20.17 -10.75
CA PRO A 432 19.61 20.29 -11.25
C PRO A 432 20.66 20.27 -10.12
N GLY A 433 21.64 19.37 -10.22
CA GLY A 433 22.71 19.24 -9.22
C GLY A 433 22.40 18.37 -7.99
N TRP A 434 21.21 17.80 -7.87
CA TRP A 434 20.80 16.99 -6.71
C TRP A 434 21.73 15.79 -6.43
N ARG A 435 22.35 15.23 -7.48
CA ARG A 435 23.27 14.09 -7.33
C ARG A 435 24.51 14.41 -6.49
N GLU A 436 24.93 15.67 -6.40
CA GLU A 436 26.04 16.11 -5.56
C GLU A 436 25.76 15.93 -4.06
N SER A 437 24.48 15.88 -3.70
CA SER A 437 24.05 15.66 -2.32
C SER A 437 23.81 14.19 -1.97
N LEU A 438 23.91 13.28 -2.95
CA LEU A 438 23.64 11.86 -2.72
C LEU A 438 24.70 11.19 -1.82
N GLY A 439 24.23 10.52 -0.78
CA GLY A 439 25.01 9.55 -0.01
C GLY A 439 24.79 8.13 -0.52
N PHE A 440 23.52 7.79 -0.83
CA PHE A 440 23.16 6.49 -1.40
C PHE A 440 21.86 6.55 -2.20
N MET A 441 21.67 5.58 -3.07
CA MET A 441 20.41 5.25 -3.74
C MET A 441 20.07 3.78 -3.46
N LEU A 442 18.91 3.50 -2.92
CA LEU A 442 18.39 2.15 -2.69
C LEU A 442 17.13 1.96 -3.51
N PHE A 443 17.15 1.05 -4.50
CA PHE A 443 15.98 0.73 -5.30
C PHE A 443 15.37 -0.61 -4.89
N THR A 444 14.06 -0.62 -4.68
CA THR A 444 13.25 -1.83 -4.45
C THR A 444 12.23 -1.99 -5.55
N VAL A 445 11.90 -3.23 -5.87
CA VAL A 445 10.85 -3.60 -6.83
C VAL A 445 9.88 -4.53 -6.11
N GLY A 446 8.60 -4.25 -6.20
CA GLY A 446 7.56 -5.08 -5.60
C GLY A 446 6.52 -5.51 -6.62
N ASP A 447 6.08 -6.76 -6.59
CA ASP A 447 5.11 -7.34 -7.52
C ASP A 447 3.70 -7.54 -6.95
N THR A 448 3.50 -7.15 -5.69
CA THR A 448 2.21 -7.24 -5.00
C THR A 448 1.97 -6.01 -4.13
N CYS A 449 2.04 -4.81 -4.74
CA CYS A 449 1.92 -3.57 -3.97
C CYS A 449 0.54 -3.42 -3.35
N ILE A 450 -0.50 -3.39 -4.16
CA ILE A 450 -1.89 -3.39 -3.71
C ILE A 450 -2.74 -4.24 -4.64
N LEU A 451 -3.90 -4.70 -4.17
CA LEU A 451 -4.91 -5.22 -5.06
C LEU A 451 -5.44 -4.10 -5.93
N TRP A 452 -5.53 -4.37 -7.19
CA TRP A 452 -6.16 -3.51 -8.12
C TRP A 452 -7.45 -4.09 -8.67
N ARG A 453 -8.43 -3.23 -8.95
CA ARG A 453 -9.68 -3.63 -9.53
C ARG A 453 -9.76 -3.27 -11.01
N HIS A 454 -9.69 -4.32 -11.82
CA HIS A 454 -10.07 -4.26 -13.21
C HIS A 454 -11.60 -4.15 -13.32
N PRO A 455 -12.17 -3.53 -14.38
CA PRO A 455 -13.62 -3.46 -14.59
C PRO A 455 -14.36 -4.81 -14.56
N GLU A 456 -13.67 -5.90 -14.86
CA GLU A 456 -14.22 -7.25 -14.90
C GLU A 456 -13.96 -8.08 -13.63
N ASP A 457 -13.32 -7.50 -12.60
CA ASP A 457 -12.95 -8.26 -11.40
C ASP A 457 -14.15 -8.57 -10.50
N GLU A 458 -14.15 -9.77 -9.98
CA GLU A 458 -15.04 -10.22 -8.93
C GLU A 458 -14.34 -10.21 -7.56
N TRP A 459 -15.11 -10.31 -6.48
CA TRP A 459 -14.60 -10.25 -5.11
C TRP A 459 -14.49 -11.62 -4.46
N VAL A 460 -13.39 -11.85 -3.76
CA VAL A 460 -13.24 -12.98 -2.85
C VAL A 460 -13.83 -12.61 -1.49
N ASP A 461 -14.82 -13.36 -1.01
CA ASP A 461 -15.45 -13.12 0.30
C ASP A 461 -14.46 -13.37 1.45
N VAL A 462 -14.75 -12.79 2.61
CA VAL A 462 -14.00 -13.02 3.86
C VAL A 462 -14.28 -14.36 4.51
N LYS A 463 -15.31 -15.07 4.09
CA LYS A 463 -15.68 -16.40 4.60
C LYS A 463 -15.57 -17.45 3.51
N CYS A 464 -14.85 -18.55 3.80
CA CYS A 464 -14.82 -19.68 2.88
C CYS A 464 -16.21 -20.33 2.79
N PRO A 465 -16.82 -20.47 1.60
CA PRO A 465 -18.17 -21.01 1.47
C PRO A 465 -18.25 -22.53 1.69
N THR A 466 -17.15 -23.26 1.53
CA THR A 466 -17.09 -24.74 1.59
C THR A 466 -16.41 -25.27 2.82
N ILE A 467 -15.68 -24.45 3.57
CA ILE A 467 -14.93 -24.88 4.77
C ILE A 467 -15.37 -24.06 5.96
N GLU A 468 -16.07 -24.71 6.89
CA GLU A 468 -16.50 -24.07 8.13
C GLU A 468 -15.28 -23.69 8.99
N GLY A 469 -15.31 -22.50 9.58
CA GLY A 469 -14.22 -22.00 10.44
C GLY A 469 -13.00 -21.46 9.67
N LEU A 470 -13.04 -21.42 8.33
CA LEU A 470 -11.98 -20.79 7.52
C LEU A 470 -12.43 -19.42 7.04
N TYR A 471 -11.61 -18.40 7.35
CA TYR A 471 -11.85 -17.00 7.01
C TYR A 471 -10.64 -16.35 6.35
N PHE A 472 -10.88 -15.20 5.70
CA PHE A 472 -9.88 -14.45 4.97
C PHE A 472 -9.95 -12.96 5.34
N ALA A 473 -8.81 -12.29 5.37
CA ALA A 473 -8.74 -10.84 5.51
C ALA A 473 -7.51 -10.28 4.78
N GLY A 474 -7.60 -9.05 4.32
CA GLY A 474 -6.58 -8.37 3.55
C GLY A 474 -7.22 -7.49 2.49
N ASP A 475 -6.43 -6.68 1.82
CA ASP A 475 -6.92 -5.80 0.76
C ASP A 475 -7.47 -6.55 -0.47
N THR A 476 -7.24 -7.86 -0.55
CA THR A 476 -7.73 -8.76 -1.60
C THR A 476 -9.02 -9.49 -1.25
N TYR A 477 -9.53 -9.33 -0.03
CA TYR A 477 -10.69 -10.06 0.47
C TYR A 477 -11.77 -9.12 0.98
N GLY A 478 -13.02 -9.55 0.83
CA GLY A 478 -14.19 -8.77 1.19
C GLY A 478 -14.54 -7.70 0.16
N LYS A 479 -15.77 -7.22 0.20
CA LYS A 479 -16.22 -6.13 -0.67
C LYS A 479 -15.45 -4.85 -0.34
N ARG A 480 -14.76 -4.29 -1.31
CA ARG A 480 -14.09 -3.00 -1.16
C ARG A 480 -15.10 -1.86 -1.24
N LEU A 481 -14.96 -0.97 -0.29
CA LEU A 481 -15.73 0.26 -0.30
C LEU A 481 -14.90 1.41 -0.84
N ASN A 482 -13.96 1.27 -1.76
CA ASN A 482 -13.26 2.41 -2.33
C ASN A 482 -11.74 2.54 -2.10
N GLU A 483 -11.11 1.66 -1.36
CA GLU A 483 -9.65 1.76 -1.20
C GLU A 483 -8.98 0.40 -1.30
N GLY A 484 -7.83 0.39 -1.93
CA GLY A 484 -6.88 -0.70 -1.85
C GLY A 484 -5.88 -0.50 -0.73
N GLY A 485 -4.92 -1.40 -0.63
CA GLY A 485 -3.77 -1.27 0.26
C GLY A 485 -4.13 -1.19 1.74
N ILE A 486 -3.62 -0.19 2.41
CA ILE A 486 -3.70 -0.04 3.88
C ILE A 486 -5.15 0.09 4.37
N GLU A 487 -5.93 0.98 3.77
CA GLU A 487 -7.31 1.25 4.17
C GLU A 487 -8.23 0.05 3.87
N GLY A 488 -8.05 -0.58 2.71
CA GLY A 488 -8.78 -1.81 2.35
C GLY A 488 -8.45 -2.98 3.27
N ALA A 489 -7.21 -3.12 3.70
CA ALA A 489 -6.81 -4.15 4.66
C ALA A 489 -7.48 -3.96 6.03
N VAL A 490 -7.61 -2.71 6.49
CA VAL A 490 -8.34 -2.39 7.74
C VAL A 490 -9.83 -2.69 7.57
N HIS A 491 -10.45 -2.25 6.48
CA HIS A 491 -11.87 -2.52 6.22
C HIS A 491 -12.17 -4.02 6.19
N SER A 492 -11.39 -4.78 5.43
CA SER A 492 -11.51 -6.24 5.37
C SER A 492 -11.32 -6.92 6.73
N GLY A 493 -10.41 -6.39 7.57
CA GLY A 493 -10.21 -6.88 8.93
C GLY A 493 -11.47 -6.74 9.81
N PHE A 494 -12.16 -5.62 9.74
CA PHE A 494 -13.44 -5.41 10.45
C PHE A 494 -14.53 -6.37 9.96
N ILE A 495 -14.69 -6.52 8.63
CA ILE A 495 -15.67 -7.45 8.05
C ILE A 495 -15.36 -8.90 8.46
N CYS A 496 -14.09 -9.31 8.41
CA CYS A 496 -13.68 -10.67 8.79
C CYS A 496 -13.98 -10.95 10.27
N ALA A 497 -13.61 -10.04 11.17
CA ALA A 497 -13.93 -10.18 12.59
C ALA A 497 -15.46 -10.27 12.81
N GLY A 498 -16.24 -9.48 12.06
CA GLY A 498 -17.70 -9.53 12.06
C GLY A 498 -18.26 -10.88 11.60
N ALA A 499 -17.71 -11.42 10.53
CA ALA A 499 -18.11 -12.74 10.02
C ALA A 499 -17.82 -13.88 11.02
N ILE A 500 -16.77 -13.74 11.84
CA ILE A 500 -16.42 -14.72 12.88
C ILE A 500 -17.37 -14.63 14.10
N THR A 501 -17.75 -13.40 14.49
CA THR A 501 -18.45 -13.16 15.75
C THR A 501 -19.94 -12.91 15.62
N GLY A 502 -20.43 -12.63 14.40
CA GLY A 502 -21.79 -12.19 14.14
C GLY A 502 -22.07 -10.73 14.51
N LYS A 503 -21.04 -9.91 14.78
CA LYS A 503 -21.15 -8.49 15.17
C LYS A 503 -20.71 -7.58 14.03
N ASP A 504 -21.28 -6.40 13.94
CA ASP A 504 -20.85 -5.36 12.99
C ASP A 504 -19.89 -4.37 13.64
N TYR A 505 -18.59 -4.60 13.49
CA TYR A 505 -17.55 -3.72 14.03
C TYR A 505 -17.34 -2.44 13.23
N LEU A 506 -17.84 -2.35 11.98
CA LEU A 506 -17.78 -1.11 11.21
C LEU A 506 -18.60 0.01 11.89
N GLN A 507 -19.61 -0.35 12.68
CA GLN A 507 -20.39 0.63 13.44
C GLN A 507 -19.56 1.38 14.51
N LEU A 508 -18.38 0.88 14.87
CA LEU A 508 -17.46 1.58 15.77
C LEU A 508 -16.69 2.72 15.08
N LEU A 509 -16.73 2.74 13.73
CA LEU A 509 -16.08 3.78 12.93
C LEU A 509 -17.07 4.92 12.62
N PRO A 510 -16.58 6.12 12.28
CA PRO A 510 -17.40 7.17 11.71
C PRO A 510 -18.17 6.71 10.48
N PRO A 511 -19.39 7.25 10.21
CA PRO A 511 -20.25 6.80 9.11
C PRO A 511 -19.56 6.76 7.74
N VAL A 512 -18.67 7.70 7.47
CA VAL A 512 -17.89 7.80 6.22
C VAL A 512 -17.00 6.58 5.94
N PHE A 513 -16.69 5.78 6.96
CA PHE A 513 -15.83 4.60 6.86
C PHE A 513 -16.56 3.27 7.10
N ARG A 514 -17.88 3.27 7.17
CA ARG A 514 -18.69 2.06 7.40
C ARG A 514 -18.97 1.27 6.14
#